data_c7dffaaf36dd92cc97a62475a642dbc7
#
_entry.id   c7dffaaf36dd92cc97a62475a642dbc7
#
_cell.length_a   1.000
_cell.length_b   1.000
_cell.length_c   1.000
_cell.angle_alpha   90.00
_cell.angle_beta   90.00
_cell.angle_gamma   90.00
#
_symmetry.space_group_name_H-M   'P 1'
#
loop_
_entity.id
_entity.type
_entity.pdbx_description
1 polymer ?
#
loop_
_entity_poly.entity_id
_entity_poly.type
_entity_poly.pdbx_seq_one_letter_code
_entity_poly.pdbx_strand_id
1 'polypeptide(L)'
;MRSHIAFWNILMKDMKTYYLKPPNISWGIIFPVAWTVMFFVRSETAIDIRGILPGVMSMSILFGTTSMLAVTITFERRQRSFERLLLAPIDLNLLMLAKTTGAILFGIVNAAIPVIFASFLTSLSGINWISAFLSVLLMAVTSTFLGLFIAVAVREVFEAQTFSNFFRFPMLFLCGLFIPVTDLPKVLRPLSYALPLTYGV
;
A
#
# COMPACT_ATOMS: atom_id res chain seq x y z
N MET A 1 6.91 19.66 23.60
CA MET A 1 6.95 20.56 22.40
C MET A 1 7.98 20.14 21.35
N ARG A 2 9.18 19.68 21.71
CA ARG A 2 10.20 19.19 20.74
C ARG A 2 9.81 17.91 19.99
N SER A 3 9.08 16.99 20.61
CA SER A 3 8.69 15.70 20.02
C SER A 3 7.72 15.85 18.82
N HIS A 4 6.76 16.76 18.89
CA HIS A 4 5.83 17.02 17.78
C HIS A 4 6.55 17.63 16.57
N ILE A 5 7.50 18.53 16.81
CA ILE A 5 8.30 19.12 15.73
C ILE A 5 9.16 18.05 15.04
N ALA A 6 9.77 17.15 15.82
CA ALA A 6 10.56 16.05 15.28
C ALA A 6 9.69 15.10 14.45
N PHE A 7 8.51 14.72 14.94
CA PHE A 7 7.55 13.88 14.21
C PHE A 7 7.20 14.48 12.84
N TRP A 8 6.77 15.74 12.81
CA TRP A 8 6.39 16.41 11.57
C TRP A 8 7.56 16.58 10.60
N ASN A 9 8.75 16.90 11.09
CA ASN A 9 9.94 17.04 10.25
C ASN A 9 10.36 15.71 9.61
N ILE A 10 10.30 14.60 10.35
CA ILE A 10 10.60 13.27 9.83
C ILE A 10 9.56 12.87 8.77
N LEU A 11 8.28 13.03 9.08
CA LEU A 11 7.19 12.73 8.17
C LEU A 11 7.30 13.54 6.88
N MET A 12 7.47 14.86 6.98
CA MET A 12 7.61 15.75 5.82
C MET A 12 8.88 15.47 5.01
N LYS A 13 9.98 15.14 5.67
CA LYS A 13 11.20 14.71 4.99
C LYS A 13 10.95 13.45 4.16
N ASP A 14 10.34 12.43 4.75
CA ASP A 14 10.05 11.17 4.06
C ASP A 14 9.08 11.37 2.89
N MET A 15 8.03 12.16 3.08
CA MET A 15 7.09 12.53 2.03
C MET A 15 7.79 13.21 0.84
N LYS A 16 8.61 14.24 1.09
CA LYS A 16 9.29 15.01 0.03
C LYS A 16 10.44 14.25 -0.61
N THR A 17 11.20 13.48 0.18
CA THR A 17 12.43 12.85 -0.30
C THR A 17 12.16 11.53 -1.01
N TYR A 18 11.14 10.79 -0.59
CA TYR A 18 10.88 9.44 -1.07
C TYR A 18 9.50 9.28 -1.70
N TYR A 19 8.41 9.59 -0.98
CA TYR A 19 7.06 9.25 -1.40
C TYR A 19 6.61 10.00 -2.65
N LEU A 20 6.88 11.30 -2.74
CA LEU A 20 6.50 12.13 -3.89
C LEU A 20 7.48 12.06 -5.07
N LYS A 21 8.41 11.09 -5.09
CA LYS A 21 9.29 10.89 -6.23
C LYS A 21 8.60 10.12 -7.36
N PRO A 22 8.88 10.47 -8.64
CA PRO A 22 8.19 9.88 -9.80
C PRO A 22 8.13 8.34 -9.82
N PRO A 23 9.21 7.57 -9.53
CA PRO A 23 9.13 6.12 -9.55
C PRO A 23 8.10 5.54 -8.59
N ASN A 24 7.91 6.18 -7.44
CA ASN A 24 7.01 5.70 -6.40
C ASN A 24 5.55 6.04 -6.69
N ILE A 25 5.32 7.24 -7.21
CA ILE A 25 4.01 7.66 -7.73
C ILE A 25 3.57 6.70 -8.85
N SER A 26 4.49 6.34 -9.75
CA SER A 26 4.18 5.46 -10.88
C SER A 26 3.67 4.09 -10.42
N TRP A 27 4.34 3.45 -9.47
CA TRP A 27 3.91 2.14 -8.97
C TRP A 27 2.65 2.20 -8.12
N GLY A 28 2.49 3.25 -7.32
CA GLY A 28 1.29 3.43 -6.47
C GLY A 28 0.04 3.84 -7.24
N ILE A 29 0.18 4.56 -8.35
CA ILE A 29 -0.92 5.18 -9.09
C ILE A 29 -1.09 4.55 -10.48
N ILE A 30 -0.05 4.57 -11.30
CA ILE A 30 -0.15 4.16 -12.70
C ILE A 30 -0.48 2.67 -12.81
N PHE A 31 0.13 1.83 -11.96
CA PHE A 31 -0.08 0.40 -12.03
C PHE A 31 -1.54 0.00 -11.71
N PRO A 32 -2.16 0.42 -10.59
CA PRO A 32 -3.58 0.15 -10.35
C PRO A 32 -4.51 0.75 -11.38
N VAL A 33 -4.23 1.96 -11.87
CA VAL A 33 -5.02 2.61 -12.93
C VAL A 33 -4.92 1.83 -14.23
N ALA A 34 -3.72 1.42 -14.64
CA ALA A 34 -3.51 0.62 -15.84
C ALA A 34 -4.28 -0.71 -15.79
N TRP A 35 -4.27 -1.38 -14.63
CA TRP A 35 -5.06 -2.60 -14.41
C TRP A 35 -6.55 -2.33 -14.52
N THR A 36 -7.03 -1.27 -13.91
CA THR A 36 -8.45 -0.87 -13.99
C THR A 36 -8.85 -0.63 -15.45
N VAL A 37 -8.05 0.14 -16.20
CA VAL A 37 -8.29 0.40 -17.63
C VAL A 37 -8.26 -0.90 -18.43
N MET A 38 -7.33 -1.81 -18.14
CA MET A 38 -7.25 -3.10 -18.81
C MET A 38 -8.52 -3.94 -18.60
N PHE A 39 -9.09 -3.94 -17.39
CA PHE A 39 -10.38 -4.58 -17.14
C PHE A 39 -11.50 -3.97 -17.99
N PHE A 40 -11.55 -2.64 -18.08
CA PHE A 40 -12.54 -1.95 -18.90
C PHE A 40 -12.44 -2.28 -20.38
N VAL A 41 -11.23 -2.33 -20.93
CA VAL A 41 -11.01 -2.60 -22.36
C VAL A 41 -11.34 -4.05 -22.72
N ARG A 42 -11.10 -4.98 -21.80
CA ARG A 42 -11.26 -6.43 -22.07
C ARG A 42 -12.69 -6.93 -21.86
N SER A 43 -13.52 -6.23 -21.13
CA SER A 43 -14.85 -6.69 -20.82
C SER A 43 -15.82 -6.36 -21.96
N GLU A 44 -16.42 -7.39 -22.56
CA GLU A 44 -17.53 -7.28 -23.52
C GLU A 44 -18.87 -7.00 -22.84
N THR A 45 -18.94 -7.16 -21.53
CA THR A 45 -20.14 -6.90 -20.73
C THR A 45 -19.94 -5.66 -19.83
N ALA A 46 -21.02 -5.01 -19.44
CA ALA A 46 -20.96 -3.88 -18.51
C ALA A 46 -20.28 -4.32 -17.19
N ILE A 47 -19.10 -3.77 -16.93
CA ILE A 47 -18.34 -4.07 -15.70
C ILE A 47 -19.08 -3.45 -14.52
N ASP A 48 -19.29 -4.23 -13.49
CA ASP A 48 -19.67 -3.70 -12.19
C ASP A 48 -18.45 -3.01 -11.54
N ILE A 49 -18.32 -1.71 -11.82
CA ILE A 49 -17.24 -0.86 -11.27
C ILE A 49 -17.28 -0.88 -9.75
N ARG A 50 -18.47 -0.98 -9.15
CA ARG A 50 -18.62 -0.99 -7.70
C ARG A 50 -18.06 -2.27 -7.08
N GLY A 51 -18.23 -3.42 -7.75
CA GLY A 51 -17.69 -4.70 -7.29
C GLY A 51 -16.17 -4.78 -7.37
N ILE A 52 -15.55 -4.12 -8.35
CA ILE A 52 -14.10 -4.16 -8.55
C ILE A 52 -13.38 -3.08 -7.73
N LEU A 53 -14.04 -1.99 -7.40
CA LEU A 53 -13.44 -0.82 -6.75
C LEU A 53 -12.70 -1.16 -5.43
N PRO A 54 -13.24 -1.95 -4.48
CA PRO A 54 -12.53 -2.31 -3.26
C PRO A 54 -11.22 -3.04 -3.54
N GLY A 55 -11.21 -3.95 -4.51
CA GLY A 55 -10.01 -4.69 -4.92
C GLY A 55 -8.93 -3.78 -5.49
N VAL A 56 -9.29 -2.83 -6.35
CA VAL A 56 -8.34 -1.86 -6.92
C VAL A 56 -7.80 -0.92 -5.85
N MET A 57 -8.64 -0.47 -4.91
CA MET A 57 -8.21 0.33 -3.76
C MET A 57 -7.20 -0.42 -2.90
N SER A 58 -7.51 -1.67 -2.55
CA SER A 58 -6.64 -2.54 -1.74
C SER A 58 -5.31 -2.81 -2.43
N MET A 59 -5.33 -3.02 -3.74
CA MET A 59 -4.13 -3.16 -4.57
C MET A 59 -3.30 -1.88 -4.56
N SER A 60 -3.91 -0.71 -4.72
CA SER A 60 -3.21 0.59 -4.69
C SER A 60 -2.52 0.83 -3.35
N ILE A 61 -3.18 0.48 -2.24
CA ILE A 61 -2.60 0.55 -0.90
C ILE A 61 -1.41 -0.40 -0.80
N LEU A 62 -1.59 -1.67 -1.14
CA LEU A 62 -0.56 -2.69 -1.01
C LEU A 62 0.71 -2.31 -1.79
N PHE A 63 0.56 -1.87 -3.04
CA PHE A 63 1.68 -1.46 -3.86
C PHE A 63 2.30 -0.13 -3.39
N GLY A 64 1.50 0.81 -2.94
CA GLY A 64 1.97 2.09 -2.43
C GLY A 64 2.74 1.97 -1.11
N THR A 65 2.18 1.30 -0.11
CA THR A 65 2.75 1.32 1.25
C THR A 65 3.91 0.34 1.44
N THR A 66 3.78 -0.90 0.94
CA THR A 66 4.75 -1.97 1.21
C THR A 66 6.14 -1.65 0.68
N SER A 67 6.26 -1.30 -0.62
CA SER A 67 7.57 -0.94 -1.18
C SER A 67 8.12 0.34 -0.58
N MET A 68 7.23 1.32 -0.38
CA MET A 68 7.69 2.63 0.06
C MET A 68 8.46 2.55 1.35
N LEU A 69 7.88 1.92 2.36
CA LEU A 69 8.52 1.82 3.66
C LEU A 69 9.74 0.90 3.61
N ALA A 70 9.63 -0.26 2.94
CA ALA A 70 10.73 -1.19 2.79
C ALA A 70 11.94 -0.55 2.10
N VAL A 71 11.72 0.08 0.94
CA VAL A 71 12.77 0.74 0.16
C VAL A 71 13.35 1.95 0.90
N THR A 72 12.49 2.79 1.52
CA THR A 72 12.94 3.99 2.22
C THR A 72 13.87 3.65 3.39
N ILE A 73 13.47 2.72 4.25
CA ILE A 73 14.28 2.32 5.42
C ILE A 73 15.58 1.67 4.97
N THR A 74 15.53 0.77 3.99
CA THR A 74 16.73 0.08 3.48
C THR A 74 17.68 1.08 2.82
N PHE A 75 17.18 2.03 2.06
CA PHE A 75 17.96 3.09 1.44
C PHE A 75 18.63 4.01 2.49
N GLU A 76 17.90 4.41 3.53
CA GLU A 76 18.43 5.21 4.62
C GLU A 76 19.52 4.45 5.40
N ARG A 77 19.33 3.15 5.63
CA ARG A 77 20.35 2.29 6.26
C ARG A 77 21.61 2.24 5.41
N ARG A 78 21.50 2.03 4.10
CA ARG A 78 22.63 1.99 3.18
C ARG A 78 23.40 3.31 3.14
N GLN A 79 22.70 4.44 3.23
CA GLN A 79 23.32 5.77 3.27
C GLN A 79 23.79 6.20 4.67
N ARG A 80 23.66 5.34 5.68
CA ARG A 80 23.92 5.66 7.10
C ARG A 80 23.13 6.86 7.62
N SER A 81 22.09 7.28 6.92
CA SER A 81 21.22 8.36 7.37
C SER A 81 20.26 7.90 8.46
N PHE A 82 19.88 6.63 8.47
CA PHE A 82 19.10 6.03 9.54
C PHE A 82 19.87 6.01 10.87
N GLU A 83 21.18 5.67 10.83
CA GLU A 83 22.06 5.69 12.00
C GLU A 83 22.17 7.10 12.59
N ARG A 84 22.27 8.13 11.74
CA ARG A 84 22.27 9.54 12.18
C ARG A 84 20.96 9.93 12.86
N LEU A 85 19.82 9.40 12.40
CA LEU A 85 18.53 9.62 13.05
C LEU A 85 18.47 8.94 14.43
N LEU A 86 19.10 7.77 14.58
CA LEU A 86 19.19 7.07 15.87
C LEU A 86 20.09 7.78 16.88
N LEU A 87 21.10 8.50 16.43
CA LEU A 87 21.98 9.33 17.28
C LEU A 87 21.34 10.66 17.70
N ALA A 88 20.25 11.06 17.04
CA ALA A 88 19.52 12.25 17.44
C ALA A 88 18.80 12.02 18.77
N PRO A 89 18.61 13.05 19.61
CA PRO A 89 17.90 12.94 20.90
C PRO A 89 16.39 12.80 20.67
N ILE A 90 15.97 11.76 19.95
CA ILE A 90 14.60 11.44 19.56
C ILE A 90 14.30 10.00 20.00
N ASP A 91 13.14 9.80 20.61
CA ASP A 91 12.68 8.46 20.96
C ASP A 91 12.49 7.61 19.68
N LEU A 92 13.00 6.36 19.73
CA LEU A 92 12.88 5.40 18.63
C LEU A 92 11.43 5.13 18.27
N ASN A 93 10.54 5.06 19.25
CA ASN A 93 9.11 4.86 19.02
C ASN A 93 8.52 6.02 18.21
N LEU A 94 8.91 7.26 18.53
CA LEU A 94 8.49 8.45 17.80
C LEU A 94 9.01 8.44 16.35
N LEU A 95 10.26 8.03 16.15
CA LEU A 95 10.85 7.90 14.82
C LEU A 95 10.07 6.89 13.98
N MET A 96 9.81 5.71 14.53
CA MET A 96 9.09 4.64 13.83
C MET A 96 7.62 5.02 13.58
N LEU A 97 6.96 5.66 14.54
CA LEU A 97 5.61 6.19 14.37
C LEU A 97 5.55 7.24 13.24
N ALA A 98 6.50 8.14 13.15
CA ALA A 98 6.52 9.13 12.06
C ALA A 98 6.66 8.46 10.70
N LYS A 99 7.54 7.46 10.56
CA LYS A 99 7.76 6.72 9.32
C LYS A 99 6.54 5.88 8.91
N THR A 100 5.96 5.15 9.85
CA THR A 100 4.77 4.32 9.58
C THR A 100 3.57 5.19 9.26
N THR A 101 3.35 6.29 9.96
CA THR A 101 2.28 7.24 9.67
C THR A 101 2.42 7.81 8.26
N GLY A 102 3.64 8.15 7.83
CA GLY A 102 3.91 8.60 6.46
C GLY A 102 3.48 7.57 5.41
N ALA A 103 3.83 6.30 5.62
CA ALA A 103 3.44 5.20 4.72
C ALA A 103 1.92 4.99 4.70
N ILE A 104 1.27 5.00 5.85
CA ILE A 104 -0.19 4.85 5.98
C ILE A 104 -0.91 5.99 5.25
N LEU A 105 -0.51 7.24 5.47
CA LEU A 105 -1.08 8.39 4.79
C LEU A 105 -0.91 8.30 3.27
N PHE A 106 0.26 7.90 2.81
CA PHE A 106 0.49 7.68 1.40
C PHE A 106 -0.41 6.57 0.82
N GLY A 107 -0.61 5.49 1.55
CA GLY A 107 -1.54 4.42 1.19
C GLY A 107 -2.99 4.90 1.06
N ILE A 108 -3.45 5.70 2.02
CA ILE A 108 -4.81 6.28 1.98
C ILE A 108 -4.98 7.20 0.76
N VAL A 109 -3.97 8.04 0.48
CA VAL A 109 -3.99 8.90 -0.72
C VAL A 109 -4.03 8.06 -2.00
N ASN A 110 -3.25 6.98 -2.08
CA ASN A 110 -3.30 6.07 -3.24
C ASN A 110 -4.65 5.39 -3.39
N ALA A 111 -5.32 5.00 -2.29
CA ALA A 111 -6.66 4.42 -2.33
C ALA A 111 -7.72 5.41 -2.84
N ALA A 112 -7.54 6.71 -2.60
CA ALA A 112 -8.47 7.74 -3.06
C ALA A 112 -8.47 7.88 -4.60
N ILE A 113 -7.37 7.54 -5.27
CA ILE A 113 -7.24 7.71 -6.72
C ILE A 113 -8.23 6.85 -7.51
N PRO A 114 -8.33 5.52 -7.29
CA PRO A 114 -9.36 4.70 -7.93
C PRO A 114 -10.78 5.19 -7.63
N VAL A 115 -11.04 5.69 -6.43
CA VAL A 115 -12.35 6.24 -6.04
C VAL A 115 -12.68 7.48 -6.88
N ILE A 116 -11.71 8.39 -7.03
CA ILE A 116 -11.88 9.58 -7.88
C ILE A 116 -12.18 9.17 -9.32
N PHE A 117 -11.42 8.22 -9.88
CA PHE A 117 -11.70 7.70 -11.21
C PHE A 117 -13.08 7.06 -11.33
N ALA A 118 -13.46 6.22 -10.37
CA ALA A 118 -14.76 5.56 -10.35
C ALA A 118 -15.92 6.58 -10.28
N SER A 119 -15.74 7.70 -9.58
CA SER A 119 -16.76 8.75 -9.45
C SER A 119 -17.11 9.45 -10.77
N PHE A 120 -16.19 9.46 -11.73
CA PHE A 120 -16.45 9.98 -13.09
C PHE A 120 -17.22 8.98 -13.97
N LEU A 121 -17.14 7.69 -13.65
CA LEU A 121 -17.67 6.62 -14.49
C LEU A 121 -19.01 6.07 -13.95
N THR A 122 -19.24 6.12 -12.65
CA THR A 122 -20.46 5.60 -12.03
C THR A 122 -20.86 6.41 -10.78
N SER A 123 -22.15 6.39 -10.46
CA SER A 123 -22.59 7.00 -9.22
C SER A 123 -22.21 6.11 -8.04
N LEU A 124 -21.52 6.66 -7.06
CA LEU A 124 -21.09 5.98 -5.83
C LEU A 124 -22.14 6.06 -4.71
N SER A 125 -23.40 6.31 -5.05
CA SER A 125 -24.51 6.35 -4.09
C SER A 125 -24.71 4.97 -3.44
N GLY A 126 -24.96 4.95 -2.13
CA GLY A 126 -25.20 3.71 -1.38
C GLY A 126 -23.94 3.07 -0.79
N ILE A 127 -22.74 3.62 -1.02
CA ILE A 127 -21.51 3.16 -0.35
C ILE A 127 -21.51 3.66 1.10
N ASN A 128 -21.24 2.75 2.04
CA ASN A 128 -20.99 3.13 3.43
C ASN A 128 -19.54 3.64 3.56
N TRP A 129 -19.38 4.95 3.49
CA TRP A 129 -18.05 5.60 3.51
C TRP A 129 -17.29 5.37 4.82
N ILE A 130 -17.98 5.18 5.94
CA ILE A 130 -17.33 4.91 7.24
C ILE A 130 -16.67 3.54 7.19
N SER A 131 -17.38 2.51 6.73
CA SER A 131 -16.83 1.16 6.60
C SER A 131 -15.71 1.11 5.57
N ALA A 132 -15.87 1.80 4.44
CA ALA A 132 -14.84 1.90 3.41
C ALA A 132 -13.55 2.56 3.95
N PHE A 133 -13.68 3.68 4.67
CA PHE A 133 -12.53 4.36 5.28
C PHE A 133 -11.83 3.47 6.32
N LEU A 134 -12.59 2.77 7.16
CA LEU A 134 -12.01 1.86 8.16
C LEU A 134 -11.25 0.70 7.50
N SER A 135 -11.81 0.12 6.44
CA SER A 135 -11.16 -0.94 5.66
C SER A 135 -9.85 -0.45 5.02
N VAL A 136 -9.89 0.74 4.40
CA VAL A 136 -8.70 1.39 3.82
C VAL A 136 -7.63 1.62 4.87
N LEU A 137 -8.01 2.13 6.05
CA LEU A 137 -7.08 2.38 7.16
C LEU A 137 -6.44 1.08 7.65
N LEU A 138 -7.24 0.04 7.91
CA LEU A 138 -6.75 -1.25 8.37
C LEU A 138 -5.83 -1.90 7.33
N MET A 139 -6.21 -1.83 6.06
CA MET A 139 -5.39 -2.33 4.96
C MET A 139 -4.07 -1.57 4.83
N ALA A 140 -4.08 -0.23 4.97
CA ALA A 140 -2.89 0.59 4.94
C ALA A 140 -1.94 0.27 6.12
N VAL A 141 -2.48 0.09 7.32
CA VAL A 141 -1.71 -0.32 8.50
C VAL A 141 -1.07 -1.69 8.28
N THR A 142 -1.84 -2.69 7.86
CA THR A 142 -1.35 -4.06 7.65
C THR A 142 -0.27 -4.10 6.56
N SER A 143 -0.48 -3.42 5.44
CA SER A 143 0.49 -3.34 4.34
C SER A 143 1.76 -2.58 4.75
N THR A 144 1.64 -1.59 5.63
CA THR A 144 2.78 -0.87 6.21
C THR A 144 3.62 -1.80 7.10
N PHE A 145 2.99 -2.62 7.95
CA PHE A 145 3.71 -3.61 8.75
C PHE A 145 4.39 -4.68 7.90
N LEU A 146 3.79 -5.10 6.79
CA LEU A 146 4.45 -5.97 5.83
C LEU A 146 5.71 -5.29 5.25
N GLY A 147 5.63 -3.99 4.92
CA GLY A 147 6.78 -3.20 4.48
C GLY A 147 7.90 -3.11 5.53
N LEU A 148 7.54 -2.95 6.81
CA LEU A 148 8.50 -2.98 7.92
C LEU A 148 9.17 -4.35 8.05
N PHE A 149 8.39 -5.43 7.98
CA PHE A 149 8.92 -6.79 8.00
C PHE A 149 9.96 -7.00 6.90
N ILE A 150 9.65 -6.58 5.68
CA ILE A 150 10.58 -6.65 4.55
C ILE A 150 11.83 -5.82 4.81
N ALA A 151 11.70 -4.58 5.32
CA ALA A 151 12.82 -3.70 5.62
C ALA A 151 13.81 -4.32 6.63
N VAL A 152 13.31 -5.14 7.56
CA VAL A 152 14.16 -5.86 8.53
C VAL A 152 14.80 -7.09 7.91
N ALA A 153 14.10 -7.79 7.02
CA ALA A 153 14.55 -9.04 6.41
C ALA A 153 15.65 -8.86 5.36
N VAL A 154 15.76 -7.67 4.76
CA VAL A 154 16.67 -7.41 3.63
C VAL A 154 17.77 -6.42 4.00
N ARG A 155 18.85 -6.45 3.21
CA ARG A 155 20.00 -5.56 3.40
C ARG A 155 20.15 -4.50 2.31
N GLU A 156 19.66 -4.79 1.12
CA GLU A 156 19.81 -3.93 -0.06
C GLU A 156 18.48 -3.45 -0.60
N VAL A 157 18.50 -2.28 -1.25
CA VAL A 157 17.29 -1.65 -1.83
C VAL A 157 16.66 -2.53 -2.91
N PHE A 158 17.48 -3.18 -3.72
CA PHE A 158 17.01 -4.08 -4.77
C PHE A 158 16.33 -5.33 -4.18
N GLU A 159 16.91 -5.88 -3.10
CA GLU A 159 16.28 -6.98 -2.36
C GLU A 159 14.94 -6.57 -1.78
N ALA A 160 14.84 -5.35 -1.21
CA ALA A 160 13.59 -4.82 -0.65
C ALA A 160 12.49 -4.77 -1.72
N GLN A 161 12.81 -4.34 -2.93
CA GLN A 161 11.85 -4.31 -4.04
C GLN A 161 11.46 -5.72 -4.49
N THR A 162 12.43 -6.63 -4.61
CA THR A 162 12.21 -8.02 -5.03
C THR A 162 11.35 -8.77 -4.00
N PHE A 163 11.68 -8.65 -2.70
CA PHE A 163 10.90 -9.26 -1.63
C PHE A 163 9.48 -8.67 -1.53
N SER A 164 9.33 -7.37 -1.72
CA SER A 164 8.02 -6.74 -1.78
C SER A 164 7.16 -7.35 -2.90
N ASN A 165 7.73 -7.54 -4.08
CA ASN A 165 7.03 -8.16 -5.20
C ASN A 165 6.73 -9.64 -4.96
N PHE A 166 7.64 -10.36 -4.30
CA PHE A 166 7.45 -11.77 -3.94
C PHE A 166 6.21 -11.99 -3.05
N PHE A 167 5.92 -11.07 -2.13
CA PHE A 167 4.70 -11.12 -1.32
C PHE A 167 3.47 -10.60 -2.06
N ARG A 168 3.60 -9.51 -2.81
CA ARG A 168 2.46 -8.83 -3.45
C ARG A 168 1.82 -9.64 -4.56
N PHE A 169 2.62 -10.22 -5.46
CA PHE A 169 2.05 -10.93 -6.59
C PHE A 169 1.23 -12.15 -6.17
N PRO A 170 1.69 -13.05 -5.29
CA PRO A 170 0.83 -14.11 -4.78
C PRO A 170 -0.43 -13.58 -4.08
N MET A 171 -0.30 -12.53 -3.25
CA MET A 171 -1.46 -11.91 -2.61
C MET A 171 -2.48 -11.42 -3.62
N LEU A 172 -2.02 -10.77 -4.70
CA LEU A 172 -2.86 -10.21 -5.74
C LEU A 172 -3.68 -11.28 -6.47
N PHE A 173 -3.08 -12.41 -6.77
CA PHE A 173 -3.76 -13.49 -7.49
C PHE A 173 -4.68 -14.35 -6.60
N LEU A 174 -4.37 -14.42 -5.31
CA LEU A 174 -5.11 -15.25 -4.35
C LEU A 174 -6.20 -14.50 -3.59
N CYS A 175 -6.22 -13.16 -3.65
CA CYS A 175 -7.13 -12.36 -2.81
C CYS A 175 -8.60 -12.36 -3.25
N GLY A 176 -8.93 -12.93 -4.40
CA GLY A 176 -10.31 -12.92 -4.89
C GLY A 176 -10.62 -11.81 -5.92
N LEU A 177 -9.67 -10.91 -6.19
CA LEU A 177 -9.88 -9.81 -7.15
C LEU A 177 -10.03 -10.30 -8.60
N PHE A 178 -9.22 -11.27 -9.02
CA PHE A 178 -9.24 -11.81 -10.39
C PHE A 178 -10.07 -13.07 -10.52
N ILE A 179 -10.01 -13.94 -9.52
CA ILE A 179 -10.71 -15.21 -9.47
C ILE A 179 -11.35 -15.30 -8.09
N PRO A 180 -12.68 -15.45 -8.01
CA PRO A 180 -13.36 -15.61 -6.72
C PRO A 180 -12.68 -16.71 -5.87
N VAL A 181 -12.53 -16.46 -4.57
CA VAL A 181 -11.87 -17.42 -3.66
C VAL A 181 -12.54 -18.80 -3.70
N THR A 182 -13.85 -18.83 -3.98
CA THR A 182 -14.65 -20.05 -4.15
C THR A 182 -14.21 -20.90 -5.33
N ASP A 183 -13.64 -20.31 -6.37
CA ASP A 183 -13.24 -20.99 -7.60
C ASP A 183 -11.78 -21.45 -7.55
N LEU A 184 -11.03 -21.02 -6.51
CA LEU A 184 -9.67 -21.48 -6.29
C LEU A 184 -9.62 -22.97 -5.92
N PRO A 185 -8.55 -23.69 -6.30
CA PRO A 185 -8.29 -25.05 -5.83
C PRO A 185 -8.34 -25.14 -4.30
N LYS A 186 -8.90 -26.25 -3.78
CA LYS A 186 -9.10 -26.45 -2.33
C LYS A 186 -7.83 -26.23 -1.49
N VAL A 187 -6.67 -26.52 -2.07
CA VAL A 187 -5.36 -26.34 -1.41
C VAL A 187 -4.98 -24.85 -1.24
N LEU A 188 -5.41 -23.99 -2.16
CA LEU A 188 -5.07 -22.55 -2.14
C LEU A 188 -6.04 -21.69 -1.32
N ARG A 189 -7.26 -22.17 -1.08
CA ARG A 189 -8.27 -21.45 -0.29
C ARG A 189 -7.82 -21.09 1.12
N PRO A 190 -7.23 -22.00 1.91
CA PRO A 190 -6.74 -21.67 3.25
C PRO A 190 -5.65 -20.58 3.21
N LEU A 191 -4.78 -20.64 2.20
CA LEU A 191 -3.75 -19.62 2.00
C LEU A 191 -4.37 -18.27 1.66
N SER A 192 -5.39 -18.24 0.79
CA SER A 192 -6.14 -17.03 0.47
C SER A 192 -6.75 -16.39 1.72
N TYR A 193 -7.39 -17.16 2.58
CA TYR A 193 -7.98 -16.65 3.83
C TYR A 193 -6.94 -16.19 4.87
N ALA A 194 -5.70 -16.65 4.78
CA ALA A 194 -4.60 -16.15 5.63
C ALA A 194 -4.04 -14.80 5.16
N LEU A 195 -4.36 -14.38 3.92
CA LEU A 195 -3.83 -13.14 3.34
C LEU A 195 -4.69 -11.93 3.72
N PRO A 196 -4.09 -10.84 4.21
CA PRO A 196 -4.84 -9.65 4.60
C PRO A 196 -5.56 -8.99 3.41
N LEU A 197 -5.02 -9.09 2.21
CA LEU A 197 -5.61 -8.51 1.00
C LEU A 197 -6.98 -9.09 0.68
N THR A 198 -7.24 -10.35 1.02
CA THR A 198 -8.52 -11.04 0.80
C THR A 198 -9.68 -10.35 1.53
N TYR A 199 -9.41 -9.71 2.65
CA TYR A 199 -10.42 -8.99 3.44
C TYR A 199 -10.59 -7.53 3.02
N GLY A 200 -9.73 -7.04 2.15
CA GLY A 200 -9.83 -5.70 1.57
C GLY A 200 -10.51 -5.68 0.18
N VAL A 201 -10.72 -6.83 -0.40
CA VAL A 201 -11.39 -7.04 -1.70
C VAL A 201 -12.84 -7.43 -1.46
#